data_1981b8d9096c31467658787c8f583dc4
#
_entry.id   1981b8d9096c31467658787c8f583dc4
#
_cell.length_a   1.000
_cell.length_b   1.000
_cell.length_c   1.000
_cell.angle_alpha   90.00
_cell.angle_beta   90.00
_cell.angle_gamma   90.00
#
_symmetry.space_group_name_H-M   'P 1'
#
loop_
_entity.id
_entity.type
_entity.pdbx_description
1 polymer ?
#
loop_
_entity_poly.entity_id
_entity_poly.type
_entity_poly.pdbx_seq_one_letter_code
_entity_poly.pdbx_strand_id
1 'polypeptide(L)'
;KYQEAANNAAAAIAGDGSDIATIEQFQKLWTSPMTNVSEILLRYPVLSTDDVIPGNNWGQGESKTSYKAEYVASAAFVDLVKNTDVRITTLTGVSSGGKNYVAVWKWNGRPGEAAGNVDITAIRTSEMYLTLAEALTELNDDPNALKTLNYLRSNRYVNFTSPNETGTALKNAIALERRLELSFEGDRFFPAFDSTQYI
;
A
#
# COMPACT_ATOMS: atom_id res chain seq x y z
N LYS A 1 5.69 -19.57 -15.39
CA LYS A 1 4.85 -18.68 -14.58
C LYS A 1 5.70 -17.84 -13.62
N TYR A 2 6.39 -18.43 -12.60
CA TYR A 2 7.15 -17.64 -11.61
C TYR A 2 8.38 -16.96 -12.20
N GLN A 3 9.13 -17.63 -13.09
CA GLN A 3 10.27 -17.01 -13.79
C GLN A 3 9.83 -15.80 -14.63
N GLU A 4 8.72 -15.90 -15.29
CA GLU A 4 8.15 -14.81 -16.11
C GLU A 4 7.68 -13.65 -15.20
N ALA A 5 7.03 -13.95 -14.08
CA ALA A 5 6.63 -12.94 -13.10
C ALA A 5 7.86 -12.21 -12.53
N ALA A 6 8.91 -12.94 -12.16
CA ALA A 6 10.16 -12.34 -11.68
C ALA A 6 10.81 -11.44 -12.74
N ASN A 7 10.89 -11.90 -13.98
CA ASN A 7 11.47 -11.14 -15.08
C ASN A 7 10.69 -9.84 -15.37
N ASN A 8 9.36 -9.93 -15.41
CA ASN A 8 8.50 -8.77 -15.69
C ASN A 8 8.52 -7.76 -14.54
N ALA A 9 8.47 -8.22 -13.29
CA ALA A 9 8.56 -7.35 -12.13
C ALA A 9 9.93 -6.65 -12.06
N ALA A 10 11.02 -7.38 -12.28
CA ALA A 10 12.36 -6.79 -12.33
C ALA A 10 12.51 -5.77 -13.48
N ALA A 11 11.94 -6.06 -14.65
CA ALA A 11 11.94 -5.14 -15.79
C ALA A 11 11.13 -3.86 -15.48
N ALA A 12 9.98 -3.98 -14.82
CA ALA A 12 9.18 -2.83 -14.42
C ALA A 12 9.92 -1.95 -13.39
N ILE A 13 10.62 -2.56 -12.43
CA ILE A 13 11.44 -1.85 -11.45
C ILE A 13 12.59 -1.08 -12.14
N ALA A 14 13.20 -1.67 -13.17
CA ALA A 14 14.35 -1.08 -13.86
C ALA A 14 13.97 -0.08 -14.96
N GLY A 15 12.71 -0.10 -15.43
CA GLY A 15 12.38 0.43 -16.76
C GLY A 15 12.06 1.92 -16.84
N ASP A 16 11.52 2.53 -15.79
CA ASP A 16 11.01 3.92 -15.88
C ASP A 16 11.70 4.92 -14.95
N GLY A 17 12.70 4.46 -14.18
CA GLY A 17 13.40 5.29 -13.20
C GLY A 17 12.58 5.62 -11.95
N SER A 18 11.40 5.02 -11.79
CA SER A 18 10.64 5.13 -10.55
C SER A 18 11.21 4.19 -9.50
N ASP A 19 11.20 4.62 -8.25
CA ASP A 19 11.65 3.82 -7.12
C ASP A 19 10.62 3.90 -5.98
N ILE A 20 10.82 3.07 -4.96
CA ILE A 20 9.98 3.09 -3.76
C ILE A 20 10.10 4.46 -3.09
N ALA A 21 8.97 5.07 -2.80
CA ALA A 21 8.91 6.30 -2.02
C ALA A 21 9.57 6.09 -0.65
N THR A 22 10.42 7.00 -0.26
CA THR A 22 11.01 7.00 1.08
C THR A 22 9.94 7.20 2.16
N ILE A 23 10.31 6.96 3.43
CA ILE A 23 9.42 7.22 4.57
C ILE A 23 8.82 8.63 4.52
N GLU A 24 9.63 9.64 4.16
CA GLU A 24 9.20 11.04 4.07
C GLU A 24 8.29 11.33 2.86
N GLN A 25 8.47 10.56 1.78
CA GLN A 25 7.70 10.72 0.55
C GLN A 25 6.38 9.92 0.58
N PHE A 26 6.30 8.88 1.40
CA PHE A 26 5.17 7.93 1.40
C PHE A 26 3.81 8.63 1.55
N GLN A 27 3.69 9.59 2.45
CA GLN A 27 2.44 10.34 2.64
C GLN A 27 2.02 11.11 1.39
N LYS A 28 3.00 11.56 0.60
CA LYS A 28 2.75 12.34 -0.63
C LYS A 28 2.13 11.48 -1.74
N LEU A 29 2.26 10.16 -1.69
CA LEU A 29 1.61 9.25 -2.63
C LEU A 29 0.08 9.45 -2.69
N TRP A 30 -0.53 9.83 -1.59
CA TRP A 30 -1.97 9.93 -1.41
C TRP A 30 -2.52 11.34 -1.39
N THR A 31 -1.64 12.33 -1.28
CA THR A 31 -2.04 13.74 -1.08
C THR A 31 -1.42 14.72 -2.07
N SER A 32 -0.40 14.34 -2.82
CA SER A 32 0.29 15.24 -3.75
C SER A 32 -0.44 15.39 -5.08
N PRO A 33 -0.37 16.58 -5.71
CA PRO A 33 -0.76 16.71 -7.11
C PRO A 33 0.12 15.83 -8.01
N MET A 34 -0.41 15.47 -9.15
CA MET A 34 0.00 14.39 -10.06
C MET A 34 1.46 14.37 -10.55
N THR A 35 2.27 15.38 -10.31
CA THR A 35 3.49 15.59 -11.10
C THR A 35 4.78 15.05 -10.49
N ASN A 36 4.80 14.58 -9.23
CA ASN A 36 6.06 14.28 -8.55
C ASN A 36 5.99 13.10 -7.58
N VAL A 37 5.42 11.96 -8.00
CA VAL A 37 5.39 10.78 -7.13
C VAL A 37 6.18 9.65 -7.76
N SER A 38 7.36 9.41 -7.23
CA SER A 38 8.35 8.47 -7.77
C SER A 38 7.92 7.00 -7.74
N GLU A 39 6.90 6.61 -7.00
CA GLU A 39 6.51 5.20 -6.83
C GLU A 39 5.35 4.76 -7.73
N ILE A 40 4.64 5.67 -8.36
CA ILE A 40 3.42 5.34 -9.12
C ILE A 40 3.78 5.06 -10.58
N LEU A 41 3.59 3.81 -11.01
CA LEU A 41 3.82 3.37 -12.38
C LEU A 41 2.63 3.65 -13.30
N LEU A 42 1.41 3.45 -12.79
CA LEU A 42 0.19 3.71 -13.54
C LEU A 42 -0.87 4.35 -12.64
N ARG A 43 -1.43 5.42 -13.12
CA ARG A 43 -2.47 6.19 -12.44
C ARG A 43 -3.51 6.71 -13.43
N TYR A 44 -4.76 6.70 -13.02
CA TYR A 44 -5.84 7.38 -13.71
C TYR A 44 -6.14 8.70 -13.00
N PRO A 45 -5.92 9.85 -13.67
CA PRO A 45 -6.21 11.14 -13.08
C PRO A 45 -7.72 11.32 -12.90
N VAL A 46 -8.12 11.88 -11.77
CA VAL A 46 -9.49 12.31 -11.50
C VAL A 46 -9.52 13.83 -11.44
N LEU A 47 -10.32 14.44 -12.29
CA LEU A 47 -10.48 15.89 -12.34
C LEU A 47 -11.57 16.36 -11.37
N SER A 48 -11.45 17.58 -10.88
CA SER A 48 -12.47 18.18 -10.01
C SER A 48 -13.83 18.36 -10.66
N THR A 49 -13.91 18.22 -11.99
CA THR A 49 -15.13 18.27 -12.81
C THR A 49 -15.74 16.88 -13.04
N ASP A 50 -15.10 15.81 -12.61
CA ASP A 50 -15.60 14.46 -12.81
C ASP A 50 -16.73 14.16 -11.82
N ASP A 51 -17.74 13.43 -12.28
CA ASP A 51 -18.90 13.03 -11.46
C ASP A 51 -18.56 11.93 -10.44
N VAL A 52 -17.38 11.31 -10.58
CA VAL A 52 -16.93 10.22 -9.72
C VAL A 52 -15.85 10.72 -8.76
N ILE A 53 -16.09 10.58 -7.47
CA ILE A 53 -15.13 10.88 -6.41
C ILE A 53 -14.70 9.56 -5.77
N PRO A 54 -13.52 9.01 -6.14
CA PRO A 54 -13.09 7.65 -5.73
C PRO A 54 -13.02 7.46 -4.21
N GLY A 55 -12.67 8.51 -3.47
CA GLY A 55 -12.54 8.47 -2.02
C GLY A 55 -13.83 8.54 -1.23
N ASN A 56 -14.99 8.85 -1.85
CA ASN A 56 -16.24 9.09 -1.14
C ASN A 56 -16.68 7.96 -0.22
N ASN A 57 -16.50 6.72 -0.64
CA ASN A 57 -16.89 5.55 0.15
C ASN A 57 -15.93 5.28 1.32
N TRP A 58 -14.69 5.76 1.23
CA TRP A 58 -13.71 5.57 2.30
C TRP A 58 -13.85 6.64 3.37
N GLY A 59 -14.15 7.87 2.96
CA GLY A 59 -14.41 8.92 3.91
C GLY A 59 -14.49 10.31 3.27
N GLN A 60 -15.10 11.20 4.00
CA GLN A 60 -15.35 12.58 3.59
C GLN A 60 -14.99 13.51 4.74
N GLY A 61 -14.23 14.54 4.46
CA GLY A 61 -13.88 15.57 5.42
C GLY A 61 -12.59 16.30 5.03
N GLU A 62 -12.58 17.60 5.24
CA GLU A 62 -11.43 18.44 4.91
C GLU A 62 -10.24 18.26 5.88
N SER A 63 -10.49 17.68 7.03
CA SER A 63 -9.48 17.42 8.06
C SER A 63 -9.77 16.13 8.81
N LYS A 64 -8.74 15.58 9.47
CA LYS A 64 -8.89 14.38 10.32
C LYS A 64 -9.92 14.55 11.44
N THR A 65 -10.19 15.76 11.89
CA THR A 65 -11.15 16.06 12.95
C THR A 65 -12.59 16.14 12.48
N SER A 66 -12.82 16.42 11.19
CA SER A 66 -14.16 16.47 10.56
C SER A 66 -14.45 15.25 9.69
N TYR A 67 -13.56 14.26 9.67
CA TYR A 67 -13.63 13.11 8.80
C TYR A 67 -14.79 12.18 9.15
N LYS A 68 -15.61 11.86 8.15
CA LYS A 68 -16.68 10.86 8.24
C LYS A 68 -16.32 9.69 7.33
N ALA A 69 -16.43 8.48 7.83
CA ALA A 69 -16.11 7.28 7.07
C ALA A 69 -17.31 6.34 7.01
N GLU A 70 -17.59 5.78 5.83
CA GLU A 70 -18.55 4.68 5.66
C GLU A 70 -17.89 3.34 6.01
N TYR A 71 -16.62 3.19 5.67
CA TYR A 71 -15.83 1.98 5.95
C TYR A 71 -14.66 2.34 6.87
N VAL A 72 -14.37 1.45 7.79
CA VAL A 72 -13.28 1.60 8.75
C VAL A 72 -12.37 0.38 8.72
N ALA A 73 -11.12 0.56 9.10
CA ALA A 73 -10.17 -0.55 9.23
C ALA A 73 -10.63 -1.50 10.35
N SER A 74 -10.53 -2.80 10.14
CA SER A 74 -10.79 -3.77 11.21
C SER A 74 -9.74 -3.67 12.31
N ALA A 75 -10.12 -3.97 13.55
CA ALA A 75 -9.18 -3.98 14.68
C ALA A 75 -7.99 -4.93 14.39
N ALA A 76 -8.25 -6.11 13.84
CA ALA A 76 -7.21 -7.06 13.46
C ALA A 76 -6.22 -6.54 12.41
N PHE A 77 -6.63 -5.62 11.54
CA PHE A 77 -5.70 -4.96 10.63
C PHE A 77 -4.90 -3.86 11.36
N VAL A 78 -5.58 -3.04 12.16
CA VAL A 78 -4.92 -1.94 12.91
C VAL A 78 -3.82 -2.47 13.81
N ASP A 79 -4.05 -3.62 14.47
CA ASP A 79 -3.08 -4.27 15.35
C ASP A 79 -1.81 -4.76 14.61
N LEU A 80 -1.87 -4.94 13.30
CA LEU A 80 -0.70 -5.29 12.48
C LEU A 80 0.19 -4.10 12.16
N VAL A 81 -0.37 -2.87 12.15
CA VAL A 81 0.36 -1.66 11.77
C VAL A 81 1.11 -1.11 12.98
N LYS A 82 2.43 -1.25 12.99
CA LYS A 82 3.28 -0.79 14.09
C LYS A 82 3.44 0.74 14.07
N ASN A 83 3.71 1.33 15.23
CA ASN A 83 3.98 2.78 15.35
C ASN A 83 5.24 3.23 14.60
N THR A 84 6.15 2.30 14.30
CA THR A 84 7.37 2.56 13.48
C THR A 84 7.12 2.45 11.98
N ASP A 85 5.92 2.05 11.58
CA ASP A 85 5.53 1.87 10.19
C ASP A 85 4.92 3.16 9.64
N VAL A 86 5.49 3.72 8.60
CA VAL A 86 4.98 4.96 7.99
C VAL A 86 3.54 4.82 7.46
N ARG A 87 3.09 3.60 7.16
CA ARG A 87 1.74 3.32 6.68
C ARG A 87 0.66 3.64 7.72
N ILE A 88 1.00 3.77 9.00
CA ILE A 88 0.09 4.29 10.04
C ILE A 88 -0.45 5.68 9.68
N THR A 89 0.27 6.44 8.88
CA THR A 89 -0.14 7.78 8.45
C THR A 89 -1.32 7.77 7.47
N THR A 90 -1.60 6.63 6.85
CA THR A 90 -2.77 6.40 6.00
C THR A 90 -4.03 6.03 6.79
N LEU A 91 -3.95 6.05 8.11
CA LEU A 91 -5.04 5.78 9.03
C LEU A 91 -5.33 7.01 9.89
N THR A 92 -6.58 7.17 10.32
CA THR A 92 -6.98 8.25 11.23
C THR A 92 -8.09 7.81 12.17
N GLY A 93 -8.05 8.30 13.42
CA GLY A 93 -9.12 8.06 14.39
C GLY A 93 -10.37 8.84 14.04
N VAL A 94 -11.52 8.20 14.13
CA VAL A 94 -12.85 8.83 14.00
C VAL A 94 -13.76 8.34 15.11
N SER A 95 -14.76 9.16 15.48
CA SER A 95 -15.75 8.80 16.50
C SER A 95 -17.15 8.88 15.92
N SER A 96 -17.97 7.87 16.20
CA SER A 96 -19.38 7.84 15.83
C SER A 96 -20.20 7.08 16.86
N GLY A 97 -21.33 7.62 17.27
CA GLY A 97 -22.21 6.99 18.25
C GLY A 97 -21.54 6.69 19.60
N GLY A 98 -20.59 7.51 20.03
CA GLY A 98 -19.82 7.31 21.27
C GLY A 98 -18.75 6.21 21.20
N LYS A 99 -18.46 5.67 20.00
CA LYS A 99 -17.43 4.66 19.77
C LYS A 99 -16.31 5.23 18.92
N ASN A 100 -15.09 4.78 19.16
CA ASN A 100 -13.91 5.15 18.38
C ASN A 100 -13.61 4.06 17.33
N TYR A 101 -13.27 4.51 16.14
CA TYR A 101 -12.92 3.69 14.99
C TYR A 101 -11.64 4.22 14.34
N VAL A 102 -11.02 3.40 13.50
CA VAL A 102 -9.87 3.80 12.68
C VAL A 102 -10.30 3.84 11.22
N ALA A 103 -10.40 5.02 10.66
CA ALA A 103 -10.76 5.23 9.26
C ALA A 103 -9.53 5.21 8.36
N VAL A 104 -9.77 4.97 7.07
CA VAL A 104 -8.75 4.97 6.02
C VAL A 104 -8.56 6.40 5.52
N TRP A 105 -7.36 6.95 5.71
CA TRP A 105 -6.99 8.29 5.26
C TRP A 105 -6.33 8.31 3.87
N LYS A 106 -5.96 7.15 3.36
CA LYS A 106 -5.31 6.96 2.05
C LYS A 106 -6.08 7.62 0.90
N TRP A 107 -7.40 7.64 0.97
CA TRP A 107 -8.30 8.12 -0.08
C TRP A 107 -8.91 9.49 0.21
N ASN A 108 -8.32 10.26 1.14
CA ASN A 108 -8.87 11.57 1.50
C ASN A 108 -8.73 12.64 0.41
N GLY A 109 -7.79 12.45 -0.50
CA GLY A 109 -7.60 13.35 -1.63
C GLY A 109 -6.57 14.44 -1.41
N ARG A 110 -6.57 15.40 -2.32
CA ARG A 110 -5.55 16.45 -2.41
C ARG A 110 -5.91 17.66 -1.56
N PRO A 111 -4.93 18.30 -0.92
CA PRO A 111 -5.17 19.56 -0.22
C PRO A 111 -5.74 20.64 -1.16
N GLY A 112 -6.82 21.30 -0.73
CA GLY A 112 -7.48 22.37 -1.49
C GLY A 112 -8.51 21.90 -2.51
N GLU A 113 -8.74 20.59 -2.64
CA GLU A 113 -9.79 20.01 -3.45
C GLU A 113 -10.91 19.40 -2.58
N ALA A 114 -11.99 18.98 -3.21
CA ALA A 114 -13.08 18.29 -2.50
C ALA A 114 -12.55 17.01 -1.84
N ALA A 115 -13.01 16.73 -0.63
CA ALA A 115 -12.63 15.52 0.09
C ALA A 115 -12.94 14.26 -0.74
N GLY A 116 -12.01 13.32 -0.78
CA GLY A 116 -12.12 12.10 -1.59
C GLY A 116 -11.73 12.26 -3.05
N ASN A 117 -11.43 13.47 -3.53
CA ASN A 117 -10.91 13.68 -4.88
C ASN A 117 -9.45 13.30 -4.96
N VAL A 118 -9.20 12.05 -5.33
CA VAL A 118 -7.88 11.42 -5.42
C VAL A 118 -7.77 10.63 -6.71
N ASP A 119 -6.58 10.64 -7.32
CA ASP A 119 -6.32 9.82 -8.49
C ASP A 119 -6.40 8.34 -8.15
N ILE A 120 -6.86 7.54 -9.11
CA ILE A 120 -6.89 6.08 -8.96
C ILE A 120 -5.50 5.56 -9.28
N THR A 121 -4.74 5.18 -8.26
CA THR A 121 -3.45 4.51 -8.40
C THR A 121 -3.68 3.05 -8.75
N ALA A 122 -3.32 2.65 -9.96
CA ALA A 122 -3.55 1.30 -10.45
C ALA A 122 -2.35 0.37 -10.23
N ILE A 123 -1.12 0.87 -10.40
CA ILE A 123 0.11 0.08 -10.25
C ILE A 123 1.17 0.93 -9.56
N ARG A 124 1.85 0.35 -8.57
CA ARG A 124 2.97 0.97 -7.85
C ARG A 124 4.22 0.10 -7.87
N THR A 125 5.39 0.75 -7.82
CA THR A 125 6.69 0.06 -7.77
C THR A 125 6.80 -0.89 -6.57
N SER A 126 6.23 -0.54 -5.42
CA SER A 126 6.20 -1.42 -4.24
C SER A 126 5.49 -2.75 -4.50
N GLU A 127 4.42 -2.77 -5.30
CA GLU A 127 3.75 -4.01 -5.74
C GLU A 127 4.69 -4.86 -6.60
N MET A 128 5.50 -4.24 -7.45
CA MET A 128 6.49 -4.97 -8.27
C MET A 128 7.57 -5.61 -7.40
N TYR A 129 8.05 -4.92 -6.35
CA TYR A 129 8.97 -5.51 -5.37
C TYR A 129 8.36 -6.69 -4.64
N LEU A 130 7.10 -6.61 -4.22
CA LEU A 130 6.40 -7.73 -3.57
C LEU A 130 6.21 -8.91 -4.52
N THR A 131 5.82 -8.64 -5.76
CA THR A 131 5.67 -9.67 -6.80
C THR A 131 6.99 -10.34 -7.13
N LEU A 132 8.09 -9.58 -7.21
CA LEU A 132 9.43 -10.12 -7.41
C LEU A 132 9.86 -10.99 -6.23
N ALA A 133 9.68 -10.52 -4.99
CA ALA A 133 10.03 -11.28 -3.80
C ALA A 133 9.25 -12.61 -3.72
N GLU A 134 7.95 -12.60 -3.98
CA GLU A 134 7.10 -13.79 -4.03
C GLU A 134 7.56 -14.77 -5.11
N ALA A 135 7.79 -14.28 -6.34
CA ALA A 135 8.24 -15.11 -7.44
C ALA A 135 9.61 -15.76 -7.16
N LEU A 136 10.54 -15.04 -6.52
CA LEU A 136 11.87 -15.55 -6.15
C LEU A 136 11.77 -16.66 -5.09
N THR A 137 10.87 -16.57 -4.10
CA THR A 137 10.68 -17.67 -3.14
C THR A 137 10.14 -18.92 -3.81
N GLU A 138 9.26 -18.78 -4.79
CA GLU A 138 8.74 -19.93 -5.56
C GLU A 138 9.78 -20.54 -6.51
N LEU A 139 10.83 -19.79 -6.83
CA LEU A 139 12.00 -20.27 -7.56
C LEU A 139 13.11 -20.80 -6.65
N ASN A 140 12.88 -20.88 -5.33
CA ASN A 140 13.84 -21.27 -4.28
C ASN A 140 15.07 -20.35 -4.19
N ASP A 141 14.89 -19.07 -4.50
CA ASP A 141 15.92 -18.03 -4.36
C ASP A 141 15.63 -17.13 -3.16
N ASP A 142 15.59 -17.71 -1.97
CA ASP A 142 15.30 -17.01 -0.71
C ASP A 142 16.25 -15.83 -0.44
N PRO A 143 17.57 -15.90 -0.74
CA PRO A 143 18.46 -14.77 -0.48
C PRO A 143 18.07 -13.50 -1.27
N ASN A 144 17.74 -13.63 -2.54
CA ASN A 144 17.32 -12.50 -3.37
C ASN A 144 15.89 -12.06 -3.04
N ALA A 145 15.00 -12.98 -2.70
CA ALA A 145 13.65 -12.67 -2.21
C ALA A 145 13.69 -11.83 -0.94
N LEU A 146 14.50 -12.24 0.06
CA LEU A 146 14.67 -11.52 1.31
C LEU A 146 15.30 -10.13 1.09
N LYS A 147 16.31 -10.04 0.23
CA LYS A 147 16.92 -8.76 -0.14
C LYS A 147 15.88 -7.81 -0.74
N THR A 148 15.06 -8.30 -1.66
CA THR A 148 13.98 -7.55 -2.33
C THR A 148 12.94 -7.07 -1.33
N LEU A 149 12.47 -7.95 -0.44
CA LEU A 149 11.51 -7.62 0.61
C LEU A 149 12.08 -6.57 1.59
N ASN A 150 13.33 -6.75 2.02
CA ASN A 150 13.95 -5.85 2.99
C ASN A 150 14.26 -4.47 2.39
N TYR A 151 14.44 -4.36 1.08
CA TYR A 151 14.51 -3.06 0.41
C TYR A 151 13.19 -2.28 0.56
N LEU A 152 12.03 -2.90 0.31
CA LEU A 152 10.74 -2.29 0.57
C LEU A 152 10.60 -1.89 2.05
N ARG A 153 10.89 -2.81 2.97
CA ARG A 153 10.75 -2.59 4.41
C ARG A 153 11.60 -1.44 4.94
N SER A 154 12.81 -1.27 4.41
CA SER A 154 13.69 -0.15 4.80
C SER A 154 13.11 1.21 4.45
N ASN A 155 12.19 1.28 3.48
CA ASN A 155 11.45 2.48 3.09
C ASN A 155 10.06 2.58 3.75
N ARG A 156 9.72 1.67 4.67
CA ARG A 156 8.43 1.67 5.39
C ARG A 156 8.57 1.72 6.90
N TYR A 157 9.67 1.20 7.45
CA TYR A 157 9.87 1.14 8.90
C TYR A 157 10.98 2.09 9.36
N VAL A 158 10.65 2.96 10.30
CA VAL A 158 11.66 3.81 10.96
C VAL A 158 12.61 2.92 11.78
N ASN A 159 13.92 3.16 11.66
CA ASN A 159 14.97 2.36 12.31
C ASN A 159 14.90 0.86 11.94
N PHE A 160 14.65 0.58 10.66
CA PHE A 160 14.56 -0.79 10.15
C PHE A 160 15.83 -1.60 10.44
N THR A 161 15.64 -2.78 10.96
CA THR A 161 16.71 -3.80 11.10
C THR A 161 16.31 -5.02 10.28
N SER A 162 17.17 -5.43 9.35
CA SER A 162 16.90 -6.55 8.45
C SER A 162 16.78 -7.88 9.21
N PRO A 163 15.61 -8.51 9.25
CA PRO A 163 15.47 -9.87 9.76
C PRO A 163 16.09 -10.86 8.78
N ASN A 164 16.42 -12.05 9.28
CA ASN A 164 16.92 -13.16 8.48
C ASN A 164 15.86 -14.25 8.38
N GLU A 165 14.92 -14.09 7.45
CA GLU A 165 13.81 -15.01 7.21
C GLU A 165 14.12 -15.91 6.02
N THR A 166 13.70 -17.19 6.08
CA THR A 166 13.84 -18.16 4.99
C THR A 166 12.64 -19.11 4.92
N GLY A 167 12.43 -19.78 3.79
CA GLY A 167 11.38 -20.79 3.61
C GLY A 167 9.99 -20.25 3.93
N THR A 168 9.22 -21.01 4.69
CA THR A 168 7.84 -20.63 5.07
C THR A 168 7.78 -19.30 5.84
N ALA A 169 8.77 -19.01 6.68
CA ALA A 169 8.82 -17.75 7.41
C ALA A 169 8.95 -16.56 6.45
N LEU A 170 9.78 -16.67 5.43
CA LEU A 170 9.92 -15.63 4.40
C LEU A 170 8.64 -15.48 3.57
N LYS A 171 8.00 -16.58 3.16
CA LYS A 171 6.71 -16.52 2.44
C LYS A 171 5.63 -15.82 3.26
N ASN A 172 5.51 -16.14 4.54
CA ASN A 172 4.56 -15.49 5.44
C ASN A 172 4.90 -13.99 5.62
N ALA A 173 6.17 -13.65 5.68
CA ALA A 173 6.63 -12.27 5.80
C ALA A 173 6.29 -11.45 4.55
N ILE A 174 6.46 -12.01 3.35
CA ILE A 174 6.06 -11.37 2.07
C ILE A 174 4.54 -11.17 2.03
N ALA A 175 3.77 -12.19 2.41
CA ALA A 175 2.31 -12.11 2.44
C ALA A 175 1.80 -11.05 3.43
N LEU A 176 2.42 -10.94 4.61
CA LEU A 176 2.11 -9.90 5.59
C LEU A 176 2.45 -8.51 5.03
N GLU A 177 3.62 -8.36 4.43
CA GLU A 177 4.05 -7.09 3.87
C GLU A 177 3.15 -6.63 2.72
N ARG A 178 2.73 -7.56 1.82
CA ARG A 178 1.75 -7.29 0.76
C ARG A 178 0.43 -6.82 1.36
N ARG A 179 -0.05 -7.48 2.42
CA ARG A 179 -1.28 -7.08 3.12
C ARG A 179 -1.21 -5.66 3.70
N LEU A 180 -0.08 -5.28 4.27
CA LEU A 180 0.13 -3.95 4.83
C LEU A 180 0.27 -2.89 3.74
N GLU A 181 1.04 -3.19 2.71
CA GLU A 181 1.39 -2.25 1.64
C GLU A 181 0.19 -1.91 0.75
N LEU A 182 -0.51 -2.94 0.26
CA LEU A 182 -1.61 -2.80 -0.69
C LEU A 182 -2.99 -2.77 0.00
N SER A 183 -3.01 -2.51 1.31
CA SER A 183 -4.26 -2.37 2.06
C SER A 183 -5.14 -1.27 1.47
N PHE A 184 -6.43 -1.58 1.31
CA PHE A 184 -7.47 -0.68 0.79
C PHE A 184 -7.29 -0.25 -0.68
N GLU A 185 -6.42 -0.93 -1.44
CA GLU A 185 -6.20 -0.71 -2.87
C GLU A 185 -6.87 -1.78 -3.76
N GLY A 186 -7.60 -2.72 -3.16
CA GLY A 186 -8.31 -3.78 -3.89
C GLY A 186 -7.51 -5.07 -4.07
N ASP A 187 -6.22 -5.11 -3.76
CA ASP A 187 -5.35 -6.28 -3.94
C ASP A 187 -5.94 -7.56 -3.34
N ARG A 188 -6.50 -7.50 -2.14
CA ARG A 188 -7.09 -8.67 -1.47
C ARG A 188 -8.44 -9.13 -2.00
N PHE A 189 -9.05 -8.40 -2.91
CA PHE A 189 -10.31 -8.85 -3.51
C PHE A 189 -10.10 -10.13 -4.33
N PHE A 190 -9.03 -10.18 -5.12
CA PHE A 190 -8.73 -11.34 -5.97
C PHE A 190 -8.21 -12.56 -5.20
N PRO A 191 -7.25 -12.45 -4.26
CA PRO A 191 -6.79 -13.57 -3.46
C PRO A 191 -7.88 -14.19 -2.56
N ALA A 192 -8.89 -13.40 -2.12
CA ALA A 192 -9.99 -13.91 -1.31
C ALA A 192 -10.86 -14.95 -2.04
N PHE A 193 -10.81 -15.01 -3.37
CA PHE A 193 -11.48 -16.01 -4.19
C PHE A 193 -10.61 -17.25 -4.46
N ASP A 194 -9.31 -17.19 -4.22
CA ASP A 194 -8.42 -18.35 -4.28
C ASP A 194 -8.18 -18.87 -2.85
N SER A 195 -9.11 -19.72 -2.39
CA SER A 195 -9.12 -20.27 -1.02
C SER A 195 -7.90 -21.15 -0.68
N THR A 196 -6.97 -21.36 -1.62
CA THR A 196 -5.80 -22.20 -1.40
C THR A 196 -4.56 -21.45 -0.92
N GLN A 197 -4.56 -20.11 -0.91
CA GLN A 197 -3.36 -19.32 -0.63
C GLN A 197 -3.36 -18.56 0.71
N TYR A 198 -4.50 -18.49 1.44
CA TYR A 198 -4.59 -17.59 2.62
C TYR A 198 -5.39 -18.18 3.78
N ILE A 199 -5.23 -19.47 4.07
CA ILE A 199 -5.70 -20.08 5.33
C ILE A 199 -4.53 -20.12 6.32
#